data_b342b59353d57882a801dbdb34807dfc
#
_entry.id   b342b59353d57882a801dbdb34807dfc
#
_cell.length_a   1.000
_cell.length_b   1.000
_cell.length_c   1.000
_cell.angle_alpha   90.00
_cell.angle_beta   90.00
_cell.angle_gamma   90.00
#
_symmetry.space_group_name_H-M   'P 1'
#
loop_
_entity.id
_entity.type
_entity.pdbx_description
1 polymer ?
#
loop_
_entity_poly.entity_id
_entity_poly.type
_entity_poly.pdbx_seq_one_letter_code
_entity_poly.pdbx_strand_id
1 'polypeptide(L)'
;MRKMVLAAAITALPFLVNAAEDEFYGTYTLISTSRTRLDTGQVETFARERGFITYGKDGRMMVIIVRGDRPKAESIEKMTDQQRAELHRLMTAYGGTYKFDGKTMEHHIDISWNELWTGTTQFRDVKKDGNRLIYTTHPAPNARDGKMSITTLVWEKVK
;
A
#
# COMPACT_ATOMS: atom_id res chain seq x y z
N MET A 1 67.31 8.18 -5.44
CA MET A 1 66.16 7.28 -5.15
C MET A 1 64.93 8.14 -4.89
N ARG A 2 64.06 8.33 -5.89
CA ARG A 2 62.82 9.12 -5.79
C ARG A 2 61.68 8.16 -5.36
N LYS A 3 61.08 8.42 -4.22
CA LYS A 3 59.88 7.70 -3.76
C LYS A 3 58.67 8.27 -4.48
N MET A 4 58.04 7.47 -5.33
CA MET A 4 56.71 7.76 -5.89
C MET A 4 55.66 7.49 -4.80
N VAL A 5 54.90 8.51 -4.42
CA VAL A 5 53.71 8.38 -3.60
C VAL A 5 52.52 8.22 -4.55
N LEU A 6 51.93 7.05 -4.53
CA LEU A 6 50.71 6.77 -5.30
C LEU A 6 49.52 7.29 -4.49
N ALA A 7 48.90 8.38 -4.94
CA ALA A 7 47.66 8.87 -4.36
C ALA A 7 46.51 8.07 -4.95
N ALA A 8 45.84 7.25 -4.13
CA ALA A 8 44.60 6.57 -4.49
C ALA A 8 43.45 7.59 -4.45
N ALA A 9 42.92 7.94 -5.61
CA ALA A 9 41.69 8.73 -5.70
C ALA A 9 40.49 7.82 -5.39
N ILE A 10 39.90 8.01 -4.23
CA ILE A 10 38.59 7.41 -3.87
C ILE A 10 37.51 8.20 -4.61
N THR A 11 37.03 7.69 -5.73
CA THR A 11 35.85 8.20 -6.41
C THR A 11 34.62 7.79 -5.59
N ALA A 12 34.09 8.72 -4.83
CA ALA A 12 32.77 8.58 -4.24
C ALA A 12 31.71 8.56 -5.36
N LEU A 13 31.13 7.38 -5.61
CA LEU A 13 29.96 7.26 -6.45
C LEU A 13 28.81 8.02 -5.73
N PRO A 14 28.18 9.03 -6.37
CA PRO A 14 26.99 9.64 -5.80
C PRO A 14 25.90 8.57 -5.73
N PHE A 15 25.30 8.43 -4.57
CA PHE A 15 24.10 7.65 -4.36
C PHE A 15 22.98 8.22 -5.25
N LEU A 16 22.69 7.55 -6.36
CA LEU A 16 21.47 7.75 -7.17
C LEU A 16 20.27 7.11 -6.46
N VAL A 17 20.06 7.47 -5.21
CA VAL A 17 18.85 7.08 -4.48
C VAL A 17 17.97 8.33 -4.41
N ASN A 18 16.74 8.21 -4.87
CA ASN A 18 15.53 8.98 -4.53
C ASN A 18 14.84 9.86 -5.57
N ALA A 19 15.24 10.01 -6.80
CA ALA A 19 14.38 10.68 -7.78
C ALA A 19 13.05 9.92 -8.04
N ALA A 20 13.07 8.58 -7.91
CA ALA A 20 11.89 7.74 -8.13
C ALA A 20 10.91 7.73 -6.93
N GLU A 21 11.41 7.91 -5.69
CA GLU A 21 10.57 7.92 -4.49
C GLU A 21 9.89 9.28 -4.28
N ASP A 22 10.54 10.40 -4.62
CA ASP A 22 9.94 11.75 -4.56
C ASP A 22 8.70 11.89 -5.44
N GLU A 23 8.58 11.04 -6.46
CA GLU A 23 7.46 11.02 -7.40
C GLU A 23 6.12 10.59 -6.73
N PHE A 24 6.18 9.76 -5.69
CA PHE A 24 5.00 9.24 -4.98
C PHE A 24 4.58 10.09 -3.78
N TYR A 25 5.44 11.01 -3.36
CA TYR A 25 5.15 11.86 -2.21
C TYR A 25 3.77 12.51 -2.27
N GLY A 26 3.03 12.43 -1.16
CA GLY A 26 1.73 13.05 -0.98
C GLY A 26 0.63 12.06 -0.60
N THR A 27 -0.59 12.56 -0.60
CA THR A 27 -1.80 11.80 -0.27
C THR A 27 -2.59 11.52 -1.53
N TYR A 28 -3.16 10.31 -1.59
CA TYR A 28 -4.01 9.86 -2.69
C TYR A 28 -5.32 9.34 -2.11
N THR A 29 -6.42 9.65 -2.78
CA THR A 29 -7.75 9.10 -2.46
C THR A 29 -8.05 7.88 -3.32
N LEU A 30 -8.75 6.91 -2.76
CA LEU A 30 -9.18 5.71 -3.48
C LEU A 30 -10.33 6.04 -4.42
N ILE A 31 -10.17 5.69 -5.70
CA ILE A 31 -11.18 5.87 -6.76
C ILE A 31 -11.95 4.59 -7.01
N SER A 32 -11.25 3.46 -7.10
CA SER A 32 -11.89 2.16 -7.33
C SER A 32 -11.01 1.01 -6.85
N THR A 33 -11.67 -0.10 -6.57
CA THR A 33 -11.03 -1.37 -6.28
C THR A 33 -11.74 -2.46 -7.06
N SER A 34 -10.96 -3.35 -7.67
CA SER A 34 -11.45 -4.60 -8.25
C SER A 34 -10.56 -5.76 -7.78
N ARG A 35 -11.13 -6.94 -7.76
CA ARG A 35 -10.48 -8.18 -7.37
C ARG A 35 -10.75 -9.25 -8.41
N THR A 36 -9.70 -9.91 -8.88
CA THR A 36 -9.80 -11.11 -9.72
C THR A 36 -9.49 -12.33 -8.87
N ARG A 37 -10.43 -13.23 -8.72
CA ARG A 37 -10.23 -14.53 -8.07
C ARG A 37 -9.48 -15.46 -9.02
N LEU A 38 -8.40 -16.08 -8.53
CA LEU A 38 -7.57 -16.94 -9.39
C LEU A 38 -8.14 -18.35 -9.58
N ASP A 39 -9.00 -18.79 -8.67
CA ASP A 39 -9.67 -20.10 -8.75
C ASP A 39 -10.80 -20.15 -9.79
N THR A 40 -11.47 -19.02 -10.04
CA THR A 40 -12.64 -18.95 -10.92
C THR A 40 -12.47 -17.96 -12.08
N GLY A 41 -11.47 -17.09 -12.05
CA GLY A 41 -11.34 -15.95 -12.97
C GLY A 41 -12.38 -14.84 -12.77
N GLN A 42 -13.25 -14.98 -11.77
CA GLN A 42 -14.30 -13.99 -11.50
C GLN A 42 -13.69 -12.65 -11.09
N VAL A 43 -14.19 -11.56 -11.71
CA VAL A 43 -13.84 -10.20 -11.34
C VAL A 43 -14.96 -9.60 -10.50
N GLU A 44 -14.60 -9.15 -9.31
CA GLU A 44 -15.48 -8.44 -8.37
C GLU A 44 -15.08 -6.96 -8.34
N THR A 45 -16.03 -6.05 -8.47
CA THR A 45 -15.84 -4.62 -8.24
C THR A 45 -16.50 -4.21 -6.94
N PHE A 46 -15.83 -3.38 -6.16
CA PHE A 46 -16.32 -2.97 -4.86
C PHE A 46 -16.84 -1.54 -4.92
N ALA A 47 -18.18 -1.41 -4.89
CA ALA A 47 -18.81 -0.11 -4.75
C ALA A 47 -18.66 0.43 -3.33
N ARG A 48 -18.66 1.78 -3.19
CA ARG A 48 -18.65 2.50 -1.90
C ARG A 48 -17.41 2.26 -1.01
N GLU A 49 -16.29 1.83 -1.58
CA GLU A 49 -15.03 1.87 -0.86
C GLU A 49 -14.52 3.31 -0.79
N ARG A 50 -13.97 3.67 0.36
CA ARG A 50 -13.34 4.98 0.60
C ARG A 50 -12.02 4.75 1.29
N GLY A 51 -11.01 5.50 0.92
CA GLY A 51 -9.72 5.35 1.56
C GLY A 51 -8.73 6.41 1.13
N PHE A 52 -7.65 6.45 1.88
CA PHE A 52 -6.49 7.25 1.59
C PHE A 52 -5.23 6.41 1.71
N ILE A 53 -4.25 6.72 0.87
CA ILE A 53 -2.88 6.28 1.04
C ILE A 53 -1.98 7.52 1.03
N THR A 54 -1.01 7.56 1.95
CA THR A 54 -0.08 8.68 2.08
C THR A 54 1.34 8.16 2.05
N TYR A 55 2.20 8.85 1.29
CA TYR A 55 3.63 8.63 1.22
C TYR A 55 4.37 9.86 1.72
N GLY A 56 5.19 9.68 2.75
CA GLY A 56 6.03 10.72 3.34
C GLY A 56 7.41 10.77 2.68
N LYS A 57 8.04 11.94 2.69
CA LYS A 57 9.43 12.11 2.23
C LYS A 57 10.45 11.39 3.11
N ASP A 58 10.04 11.01 4.30
CA ASP A 58 10.82 10.23 5.26
C ASP A 58 10.79 8.71 5.00
N GLY A 59 10.24 8.29 3.85
CA GLY A 59 10.08 6.88 3.49
C GLY A 59 8.96 6.16 4.25
N ARG A 60 8.13 6.90 5.02
CA ARG A 60 6.97 6.34 5.73
C ARG A 60 5.73 6.37 4.86
N MET A 61 4.85 5.41 5.07
CA MET A 61 3.56 5.34 4.40
C MET A 61 2.47 4.90 5.35
N MET A 62 1.23 5.27 5.03
CA MET A 62 0.04 4.79 5.72
C MET A 62 -1.10 4.64 4.73
N VAL A 63 -1.91 3.62 4.92
CA VAL A 63 -3.14 3.40 4.16
C VAL A 63 -4.29 3.10 5.11
N ILE A 64 -5.45 3.64 4.80
CA ILE A 64 -6.72 3.26 5.39
C ILE A 64 -7.78 3.15 4.30
N ILE A 65 -8.50 2.03 4.29
CA ILE A 65 -9.63 1.77 3.38
C ILE A 65 -10.78 1.26 4.23
N VAL A 66 -11.95 1.85 4.04
CA VAL A 66 -13.22 1.36 4.61
C VAL A 66 -14.17 1.00 3.48
N ARG A 67 -14.94 -0.07 3.67
CA ARG A 67 -15.72 -0.73 2.62
C ARG A 67 -17.20 -0.68 2.91
N GLY A 68 -17.98 -0.43 1.86
CA GLY A 68 -19.43 -0.55 1.87
C GLY A 68 -20.15 0.29 2.90
N ASP A 69 -21.36 -0.14 3.23
CA ASP A 69 -22.18 0.45 4.27
C ASP A 69 -21.78 -0.17 5.62
N ARG A 70 -21.04 0.59 6.40
CA ARG A 70 -20.58 0.13 7.71
C ARG A 70 -21.67 0.28 8.75
N PRO A 71 -21.87 -0.70 9.64
CA PRO A 71 -22.84 -0.56 10.73
C PRO A 71 -22.46 0.65 11.60
N LYS A 72 -23.46 1.45 11.94
CA LYS A 72 -23.33 2.59 12.85
C LYS A 72 -24.16 2.32 14.09
N ALA A 73 -23.50 2.02 15.19
CA ALA A 73 -24.16 1.91 16.47
C ALA A 73 -24.57 3.30 16.99
N GLU A 74 -25.57 3.34 17.86
CA GLU A 74 -26.03 4.55 18.51
C GLU A 74 -24.96 5.16 19.44
N SER A 75 -24.24 4.30 20.17
CA SER A 75 -23.10 4.66 21.00
C SER A 75 -22.09 3.51 21.08
N ILE A 76 -20.90 3.78 21.64
CA ILE A 76 -19.85 2.76 21.84
C ILE A 76 -20.33 1.66 22.79
N GLU A 77 -21.06 2.01 23.84
CA GLU A 77 -21.56 1.07 24.84
C GLU A 77 -22.66 0.15 24.29
N LYS A 78 -23.45 0.66 23.30
CA LYS A 78 -24.50 -0.10 22.63
C LYS A 78 -23.99 -0.93 21.45
N MET A 79 -22.71 -0.78 21.08
CA MET A 79 -22.11 -1.53 19.99
C MET A 79 -21.94 -3.00 20.37
N THR A 80 -22.57 -3.89 19.62
CA THR A 80 -22.44 -5.34 19.83
C THR A 80 -21.08 -5.86 19.32
N ASP A 81 -20.64 -7.02 19.82
CA ASP A 81 -19.41 -7.67 19.33
C ASP A 81 -19.52 -8.05 17.84
N GLN A 82 -20.72 -8.41 17.36
CA GLN A 82 -20.94 -8.65 15.94
C GLN A 82 -20.73 -7.39 15.10
N GLN A 83 -21.18 -6.22 15.56
CA GLN A 83 -20.92 -4.95 14.89
C GLN A 83 -19.43 -4.60 14.91
N ARG A 84 -18.72 -4.86 16.01
CA ARG A 84 -17.27 -4.67 16.12
C ARG A 84 -16.51 -5.55 15.14
N ALA A 85 -16.86 -6.84 15.07
CA ALA A 85 -16.27 -7.78 14.13
C ALA A 85 -16.54 -7.36 12.66
N GLU A 86 -17.75 -6.87 12.37
CA GLU A 86 -18.08 -6.37 11.04
C GLU A 86 -17.29 -5.12 10.66
N LEU A 87 -17.17 -4.15 11.57
CA LEU A 87 -16.34 -2.96 11.36
C LEU A 87 -14.88 -3.32 11.10
N HIS A 88 -14.33 -4.30 11.82
CA HIS A 88 -12.99 -4.81 11.59
C HIS A 88 -12.86 -5.45 10.20
N ARG A 89 -13.80 -6.31 9.79
CA ARG A 89 -13.81 -6.94 8.46
C ARG A 89 -13.93 -5.94 7.30
N LEU A 90 -14.67 -4.84 7.51
CA LEU A 90 -14.90 -3.79 6.52
C LEU A 90 -13.82 -2.70 6.53
N MET A 91 -12.64 -3.00 7.06
CA MET A 91 -11.51 -2.09 7.09
C MET A 91 -10.23 -2.77 6.59
N THR A 92 -9.33 -1.99 6.06
CA THR A 92 -7.91 -2.28 5.91
C THR A 92 -7.15 -1.05 6.36
N ALA A 93 -6.24 -1.21 7.31
CA ALA A 93 -5.40 -0.12 7.77
C ALA A 93 -4.01 -0.67 8.14
N TYR A 94 -2.96 -0.07 7.62
CA TYR A 94 -1.60 -0.38 8.00
C TYR A 94 -0.68 0.80 7.70
N GLY A 95 0.45 0.81 8.35
CA GLY A 95 1.52 1.75 8.16
C GLY A 95 2.87 1.07 8.22
N GLY A 96 3.88 1.74 7.69
CA GLY A 96 5.23 1.22 7.64
C GLY A 96 6.13 2.06 6.76
N THR A 97 7.06 1.43 6.08
CA THR A 97 7.94 2.07 5.11
C THR A 97 7.62 1.61 3.69
N TYR A 98 8.05 2.39 2.71
CA TYR A 98 7.89 2.03 1.30
C TYR A 98 9.20 2.16 0.53
N LYS A 99 9.31 1.38 -0.56
CA LYS A 99 10.36 1.49 -1.56
C LYS A 99 9.75 1.29 -2.94
N PHE A 100 10.32 1.96 -3.93
CA PHE A 100 9.92 1.82 -5.33
C PHE A 100 11.15 1.57 -6.21
N ASP A 101 11.14 0.50 -6.99
CA ASP A 101 12.25 0.07 -7.85
C ASP A 101 12.12 0.54 -9.31
N GLY A 102 11.14 1.39 -9.63
CA GLY A 102 10.80 1.82 -10.99
C GLY A 102 9.59 1.08 -11.59
N LYS A 103 9.18 -0.04 -11.01
CA LYS A 103 8.04 -0.86 -11.44
C LYS A 103 7.16 -1.30 -10.29
N THR A 104 7.78 -1.80 -9.23
CA THR A 104 7.09 -2.41 -8.08
C THR A 104 7.23 -1.52 -6.86
N MET A 105 6.11 -1.27 -6.20
CA MET A 105 6.05 -0.63 -4.90
C MET A 105 6.04 -1.71 -3.82
N GLU A 106 6.97 -1.61 -2.90
CA GLU A 106 7.06 -2.42 -1.70
C GLU A 106 6.52 -1.64 -0.50
N HIS A 107 5.59 -2.23 0.25
CA HIS A 107 5.18 -1.72 1.56
C HIS A 107 5.65 -2.70 2.63
N HIS A 108 6.66 -2.32 3.39
CA HIS A 108 7.05 -3.05 4.60
C HIS A 108 6.16 -2.59 5.75
N ILE A 109 5.42 -3.51 6.34
CA ILE A 109 4.34 -3.21 7.28
C ILE A 109 4.86 -3.30 8.71
N ASP A 110 4.94 -2.18 9.42
CA ASP A 110 5.36 -2.13 10.82
C ASP A 110 4.18 -2.31 11.79
N ILE A 111 3.00 -1.85 11.39
CA ILE A 111 1.77 -1.88 12.17
C ILE A 111 0.57 -2.11 11.24
N SER A 112 -0.37 -2.98 11.63
CA SER A 112 -1.54 -3.33 10.84
C SER A 112 -2.76 -3.62 11.69
N TRP A 113 -3.95 -3.35 11.14
CA TRP A 113 -5.23 -3.82 11.70
C TRP A 113 -5.33 -5.34 11.72
N ASN A 114 -4.66 -6.01 10.79
CA ASN A 114 -4.54 -7.47 10.73
C ASN A 114 -3.11 -7.87 11.13
N GLU A 115 -2.96 -8.40 12.32
CA GLU A 115 -1.66 -8.70 12.90
C GLU A 115 -0.84 -9.71 12.06
N LEU A 116 -1.50 -10.53 11.22
CA LEU A 116 -0.82 -11.42 10.28
C LEU A 116 0.03 -10.66 9.22
N TRP A 117 -0.18 -9.37 9.06
CA TRP A 117 0.58 -8.54 8.12
C TRP A 117 1.74 -7.80 8.75
N THR A 118 1.73 -7.61 10.06
CA THR A 118 2.84 -6.96 10.79
C THR A 118 4.14 -7.74 10.57
N GLY A 119 5.20 -7.03 10.21
CA GLY A 119 6.51 -7.60 9.86
C GLY A 119 6.61 -8.20 8.45
N THR A 120 5.56 -8.11 7.62
CA THR A 120 5.59 -8.60 6.23
C THR A 120 5.82 -7.48 5.23
N THR A 121 6.15 -7.84 3.99
CA THR A 121 6.25 -6.91 2.86
C THR A 121 5.17 -7.24 1.82
N GLN A 122 4.42 -6.22 1.42
CA GLN A 122 3.38 -6.31 0.40
C GLN A 122 3.91 -5.69 -0.90
N PHE A 123 3.76 -6.42 -2.02
CA PHE A 123 4.24 -6.01 -3.33
C PHE A 123 3.09 -5.60 -4.26
N ARG A 124 3.30 -4.54 -5.03
CA ARG A 124 2.31 -4.03 -6.02
C ARG A 124 3.02 -3.52 -7.24
N ASP A 125 2.67 -4.02 -8.41
CA ASP A 125 3.07 -3.39 -9.66
C ASP A 125 2.35 -2.04 -9.81
N VAL A 126 3.08 -1.02 -10.24
CA VAL A 126 2.60 0.35 -10.33
C VAL A 126 2.54 0.78 -11.78
N LYS A 127 1.38 1.28 -12.19
CA LYS A 127 1.22 2.03 -13.43
C LYS A 127 0.75 3.45 -13.09
N LYS A 128 1.44 4.46 -13.64
CA LYS A 128 1.01 5.85 -13.55
C LYS A 128 0.15 6.23 -14.75
N ASP A 129 -0.89 7.00 -14.47
CA ASP A 129 -1.79 7.56 -15.48
C ASP A 129 -2.19 8.98 -15.05
N GLY A 130 -1.42 9.96 -15.51
CA GLY A 130 -1.57 11.35 -15.06
C GLY A 130 -1.37 11.51 -13.56
N ASN A 131 -2.40 12.00 -12.86
CA ASN A 131 -2.42 12.12 -11.39
C ASN A 131 -2.86 10.85 -10.67
N ARG A 132 -3.02 9.73 -11.38
CA ARG A 132 -3.47 8.45 -10.83
C ARG A 132 -2.33 7.45 -10.72
N LEU A 133 -2.44 6.61 -9.68
CA LEU A 133 -1.65 5.40 -9.48
C LEU A 133 -2.57 4.20 -9.58
N ILE A 134 -2.24 3.26 -10.46
CA ILE A 134 -2.93 1.98 -10.59
C ILE A 134 -2.02 0.94 -9.97
N TYR A 135 -2.44 0.37 -8.84
CA TYR A 135 -1.73 -0.68 -8.11
C TYR A 135 -2.35 -2.03 -8.41
N THR A 136 -1.51 -2.98 -8.81
CA THR A 136 -1.91 -4.38 -9.01
C THR A 136 -1.11 -5.24 -8.04
N THR A 137 -1.78 -5.89 -7.09
CA THR A 137 -1.11 -6.78 -6.13
C THR A 137 -0.58 -8.02 -6.83
N HIS A 138 0.51 -8.58 -6.31
CA HIS A 138 0.88 -9.94 -6.68
C HIS A 138 -0.16 -10.94 -6.16
N PRO A 139 -0.26 -12.14 -6.73
CA PRO A 139 -1.16 -13.18 -6.23
C PRO A 139 -0.95 -13.42 -4.74
N ALA A 140 -2.00 -13.27 -3.95
CA ALA A 140 -1.95 -13.45 -2.49
C ALA A 140 -3.30 -13.93 -1.94
N PRO A 141 -3.34 -14.58 -0.78
CA PRO A 141 -4.57 -14.86 -0.07
C PRO A 141 -5.28 -13.56 0.32
N ASN A 142 -6.55 -13.44 -0.03
CA ASN A 142 -7.33 -12.27 0.36
C ASN A 142 -7.66 -12.31 1.85
N ALA A 143 -7.49 -11.18 2.56
CA ALA A 143 -7.70 -11.10 3.99
C ALA A 143 -9.15 -11.34 4.45
N ARG A 144 -10.14 -11.31 3.54
CA ARG A 144 -11.56 -11.53 3.86
C ARG A 144 -11.95 -13.00 3.88
N ASP A 145 -11.41 -13.79 2.93
CA ASP A 145 -11.89 -15.14 2.66
C ASP A 145 -10.77 -16.15 2.39
N GLY A 146 -9.51 -15.73 2.45
CA GLY A 146 -8.34 -16.56 2.21
C GLY A 146 -8.17 -17.03 0.76
N LYS A 147 -9.02 -16.61 -0.18
CA LYS A 147 -8.93 -17.05 -1.58
C LYS A 147 -7.81 -16.32 -2.31
N MET A 148 -7.01 -17.08 -3.08
CA MET A 148 -5.97 -16.52 -3.92
C MET A 148 -6.55 -15.55 -4.95
N SER A 149 -6.03 -14.33 -4.97
CA SER A 149 -6.56 -13.27 -5.82
C SER A 149 -5.52 -12.21 -6.15
N ILE A 150 -5.81 -11.44 -7.20
CA ILE A 150 -5.11 -10.22 -7.58
C ILE A 150 -6.09 -9.08 -7.35
N THR A 151 -5.63 -8.02 -6.67
CA THR A 151 -6.45 -6.82 -6.42
C THR A 151 -5.85 -5.64 -7.19
N THR A 152 -6.69 -4.91 -7.92
CA THR A 152 -6.33 -3.66 -8.57
C THR A 152 -6.98 -2.50 -7.81
N LEU A 153 -6.17 -1.51 -7.43
CA LEU A 153 -6.62 -0.30 -6.76
C LEU A 153 -6.22 0.90 -7.60
N VAL A 154 -7.16 1.80 -7.82
CA VAL A 154 -6.91 3.07 -8.51
C VAL A 154 -6.96 4.18 -7.48
N TRP A 155 -5.87 4.93 -7.39
CA TRP A 155 -5.68 6.04 -6.49
C TRP A 155 -5.53 7.34 -7.28
N GLU A 156 -6.06 8.43 -6.78
CA GLU A 156 -5.90 9.76 -7.38
C GLU A 156 -5.26 10.73 -6.39
N LYS A 157 -4.23 11.45 -6.84
CA LYS A 157 -3.49 12.38 -6.00
C LYS A 157 -4.39 13.52 -5.52
N VAL A 158 -4.41 13.77 -4.21
CA VAL A 158 -5.09 14.91 -3.61
C VAL A 158 -4.32 16.18 -3.98
N LYS A 159 -5.04 17.21 -4.44
CA LYS A 159 -4.46 18.51 -4.82
C LYS A 159 -4.03 19.31 -3.60
#